data_efdbfa0995fb939afa931a7dbb708e5b
#
_entry.id   efdbfa0995fb939afa931a7dbb708e5b
#
_cell.length_a   1.000
_cell.length_b   1.000
_cell.length_c   1.000
_cell.angle_alpha   90.00
_cell.angle_beta   90.00
_cell.angle_gamma   90.00
#
_symmetry.space_group_name_H-M   'P 1'
#
loop_
_entity.id
_entity.type
_entity.pdbx_description
1 polymer ?
#
loop_
_entity_poly.entity_id
_entity_poly.type
_entity_poly.pdbx_seq_one_letter_code
_entity_poly.pdbx_strand_id
1 'polypeptide(L)'
;MSFDIKKIRADFPILSRTVNNRPLVYFDSGATAQKPTAVIEKVDELMRHYNANIHRGVHHLSGKMTEMYEQARERVRTFIGAEHREEVVFTSGATASINLVAYAWSEKFLHEGDNIVVSEMEHHSNIVP
;
A
#
# COMPACT_ATOMS: atom_id res chain seq x y z
N MET A 1 -8.50 -24.60 11.14
CA MET A 1 -7.15 -24.65 10.51
C MET A 1 -6.15 -24.19 11.55
N SER A 2 -5.09 -24.96 11.83
CA SER A 2 -4.04 -24.50 12.74
C SER A 2 -3.18 -23.45 12.04
N PHE A 3 -2.91 -22.36 12.74
CA PHE A 3 -2.05 -21.27 12.24
C PHE A 3 -0.58 -21.72 12.33
N ASP A 4 0.04 -21.99 11.18
CA ASP A 4 1.45 -22.41 11.12
C ASP A 4 2.38 -21.20 11.03
N ILE A 5 2.81 -20.72 12.20
CA ILE A 5 3.71 -19.57 12.34
C ILE A 5 5.06 -19.82 11.63
N LYS A 6 5.59 -21.04 11.64
CA LYS A 6 6.88 -21.35 11.00
C LYS A 6 6.80 -21.20 9.49
N LYS A 7 5.72 -21.71 8.90
CA LYS A 7 5.44 -21.57 7.46
C LYS A 7 5.30 -20.10 7.06
N ILE A 8 4.51 -19.33 7.81
CA ILE A 8 4.30 -17.89 7.51
C ILE A 8 5.62 -17.12 7.66
N ARG A 9 6.41 -17.38 8.72
CA ARG A 9 7.70 -16.71 8.89
C ARG A 9 8.70 -17.03 7.78
N ALA A 10 8.65 -18.23 7.20
CA ALA A 10 9.51 -18.63 6.10
C ALA A 10 9.27 -17.82 4.82
N ASP A 11 8.07 -17.25 4.63
CA ASP A 11 7.75 -16.38 3.50
C ASP A 11 8.48 -15.02 3.58
N PHE A 12 9.02 -14.64 4.76
CA PHE A 12 9.70 -13.37 4.98
C PHE A 12 11.21 -13.59 5.16
N PRO A 13 12.04 -13.43 4.12
CA PRO A 13 13.46 -13.80 4.16
C PRO A 13 14.26 -13.06 5.24
N ILE A 14 13.90 -11.81 5.55
CA ILE A 14 14.57 -11.04 6.60
C ILE A 14 14.44 -11.67 7.98
N LEU A 15 13.37 -12.40 8.25
CA LEU A 15 13.14 -13.03 9.57
C LEU A 15 14.03 -14.26 9.82
N SER A 16 14.79 -14.71 8.82
CA SER A 16 15.81 -15.76 8.98
C SER A 16 17.13 -15.23 9.52
N ARG A 17 17.30 -13.92 9.61
CA ARG A 17 18.56 -13.30 10.10
C ARG A 17 18.75 -13.49 11.60
N THR A 18 20.02 -13.43 12.00
CA THR A 18 20.42 -13.36 13.41
C THR A 18 21.00 -11.97 13.69
N VAL A 19 20.72 -11.46 14.87
CA VAL A 19 21.27 -10.21 15.42
C VAL A 19 21.82 -10.50 16.80
N ASN A 20 23.10 -10.17 17.05
CA ASN A 20 23.79 -10.46 18.31
C ASN A 20 23.69 -11.97 18.68
N ASN A 21 23.90 -12.86 17.71
CA ASN A 21 23.81 -14.31 17.84
C ASN A 21 22.44 -14.85 18.31
N ARG A 22 21.36 -14.08 18.12
CA ARG A 22 19.99 -14.48 18.42
C ARG A 22 19.11 -14.32 17.19
N PRO A 23 18.04 -15.13 17.00
CA PRO A 23 17.07 -14.93 15.93
C PRO A 23 16.50 -13.52 15.97
N LEU A 24 16.32 -12.92 14.78
CA LEU A 24 15.72 -11.59 14.67
C LEU A 24 14.32 -11.57 15.27
N VAL A 25 14.09 -10.62 16.17
CA VAL A 25 12.78 -10.23 16.66
C VAL A 25 12.49 -8.82 16.12
N TYR A 26 11.35 -8.64 15.43
CA TYR A 26 10.99 -7.40 14.77
C TYR A 26 9.57 -7.00 15.17
N PHE A 27 9.41 -5.84 15.81
CA PHE A 27 8.12 -5.31 16.29
C PHE A 27 7.78 -3.92 15.76
N ASP A 28 8.48 -3.47 14.73
CA ASP A 28 8.29 -2.13 14.15
C ASP A 28 7.54 -2.14 12.80
N SER A 29 6.60 -3.07 12.66
CA SER A 29 5.80 -3.19 11.42
C SER A 29 4.87 -1.99 11.19
N GLY A 30 4.56 -1.21 12.23
CA GLY A 30 3.80 0.04 12.11
C GLY A 30 4.53 1.10 11.29
N ALA A 31 5.86 1.20 11.45
CA ALA A 31 6.69 2.09 10.66
C ALA A 31 7.09 1.46 9.31
N THR A 32 7.51 0.19 9.32
CA THR A 32 7.97 -0.51 8.11
C THR A 32 7.57 -1.98 8.13
N ALA A 33 6.56 -2.35 7.38
CA ALA A 33 6.18 -3.75 7.21
C ALA A 33 7.23 -4.51 6.38
N GLN A 34 7.66 -5.68 6.87
CA GLN A 34 8.57 -6.54 6.13
C GLN A 34 7.89 -7.12 4.89
N LYS A 35 8.69 -7.41 3.85
CA LYS A 35 8.17 -7.86 2.56
C LYS A 35 8.33 -9.38 2.43
N PRO A 36 7.28 -10.11 2.08
CA PRO A 36 7.40 -11.53 1.75
C PRO A 36 8.11 -11.71 0.41
N THR A 37 8.71 -12.88 0.23
CA THR A 37 9.45 -13.27 -0.99
C THR A 37 8.65 -13.00 -2.26
N ALA A 38 7.37 -13.35 -2.28
CA ALA A 38 6.50 -13.13 -3.44
C ALA A 38 6.39 -11.65 -3.86
N VAL A 39 6.43 -10.71 -2.89
CA VAL A 39 6.42 -9.27 -3.18
C VAL A 39 7.79 -8.82 -3.72
N ILE A 40 8.88 -9.30 -3.12
CA ILE A 40 10.25 -8.96 -3.55
C ILE A 40 10.48 -9.43 -4.98
N GLU A 41 10.15 -10.68 -5.27
CA GLU A 41 10.29 -11.28 -6.61
C GLU A 41 9.40 -10.57 -7.64
N LYS A 42 8.19 -10.18 -7.27
CA LYS A 42 7.30 -9.46 -8.19
C LYS A 42 7.83 -8.06 -8.52
N VAL A 43 8.38 -7.35 -7.55
CA VAL A 43 9.02 -6.05 -7.81
C VAL A 43 10.25 -6.21 -8.71
N ASP A 44 11.10 -7.22 -8.44
CA ASP A 44 12.27 -7.52 -9.26
C ASP A 44 11.87 -7.88 -10.71
N GLU A 45 10.88 -8.75 -10.90
CA GLU A 45 10.32 -9.09 -12.21
C GLU A 45 9.84 -7.85 -12.97
N LEU A 46 9.05 -6.99 -12.31
CA LEU A 46 8.52 -5.79 -12.93
C LEU A 46 9.64 -4.83 -13.37
N MET A 47 10.66 -4.64 -12.53
CA MET A 47 11.78 -3.76 -12.85
C MET A 47 12.67 -4.31 -13.96
N ARG A 48 12.89 -5.63 -14.02
CA ARG A 48 13.75 -6.24 -15.05
C ARG A 48 13.06 -6.35 -16.40
N HIS A 49 11.75 -6.58 -16.44
CA HIS A 49 11.08 -7.03 -17.66
C HIS A 49 10.01 -6.08 -18.18
N TYR A 50 9.44 -5.23 -17.33
CA TYR A 50 8.25 -4.44 -17.69
C TYR A 50 8.32 -2.96 -17.32
N ASN A 51 9.43 -2.47 -16.78
CA ASN A 51 9.56 -1.10 -16.29
C ASN A 51 9.22 -0.06 -17.37
N ALA A 52 8.01 0.49 -17.32
CA ALA A 52 7.50 1.49 -18.25
C ALA A 52 6.42 2.36 -17.60
N ASN A 53 6.13 3.53 -18.20
CA ASN A 53 4.99 4.36 -17.80
C ASN A 53 3.67 3.63 -18.02
N ILE A 54 2.74 3.82 -17.09
CA ILE A 54 1.37 3.33 -17.21
C ILE A 54 0.47 4.36 -17.90
N HIS A 55 -0.61 3.91 -18.54
CA HIS A 55 -1.72 4.67 -19.15
C HIS A 55 -1.38 5.54 -20.38
N ARG A 56 -0.17 6.03 -20.55
CA ARG A 56 0.15 7.02 -21.60
C ARG A 56 1.06 6.52 -22.71
N GLY A 57 1.69 5.37 -22.53
CA GLY A 57 2.58 4.81 -23.56
C GLY A 57 1.81 3.98 -24.58
N VAL A 58 2.17 4.14 -25.85
CA VAL A 58 1.57 3.38 -26.96
C VAL A 58 2.39 2.14 -27.36
N HIS A 59 3.43 1.81 -26.61
CA HIS A 59 4.30 0.67 -26.87
C HIS A 59 3.98 -0.52 -25.96
N HIS A 60 4.44 -1.70 -26.36
CA HIS A 60 4.14 -2.99 -25.72
C HIS A 60 4.36 -3.00 -24.19
N LEU A 61 5.51 -2.50 -23.71
CA LEU A 61 5.81 -2.53 -22.26
C LEU A 61 4.84 -1.65 -21.45
N SER A 62 4.47 -0.47 -21.97
CA SER A 62 3.49 0.39 -21.32
C SER A 62 2.10 -0.28 -21.25
N GLY A 63 1.69 -0.94 -22.32
CA GLY A 63 0.44 -1.72 -22.33
C GLY A 63 0.47 -2.82 -21.24
N LYS A 64 1.57 -3.58 -21.15
CA LYS A 64 1.71 -4.63 -20.13
C LYS A 64 1.74 -4.09 -18.70
N MET A 65 2.47 -3.01 -18.45
CA MET A 65 2.48 -2.38 -17.12
C MET A 65 1.10 -1.84 -16.74
N THR A 66 0.38 -1.23 -17.68
CA THR A 66 -1.00 -0.75 -17.45
C THR A 66 -1.93 -1.91 -17.10
N GLU A 67 -1.88 -2.99 -17.86
CA GLU A 67 -2.67 -4.19 -17.58
C GLU A 67 -2.43 -4.73 -16.17
N MET A 68 -1.16 -4.90 -15.77
CA MET A 68 -0.79 -5.40 -14.45
C MET A 68 -1.21 -4.44 -13.32
N TYR A 69 -1.09 -3.13 -13.55
CA TYR A 69 -1.53 -2.11 -12.60
C TYR A 69 -3.04 -2.17 -12.38
N GLU A 70 -3.84 -2.25 -13.45
CA GLU A 70 -5.29 -2.33 -13.36
C GLU A 70 -5.77 -3.66 -12.77
N GLN A 71 -5.08 -4.76 -13.03
CA GLN A 71 -5.34 -6.03 -12.37
C GLN A 71 -5.06 -5.96 -10.86
N ALA A 72 -3.99 -5.29 -10.44
CA ALA A 72 -3.70 -5.07 -9.02
C ALA A 72 -4.79 -4.22 -8.35
N ARG A 73 -5.24 -3.14 -9.02
CA ARG A 73 -6.35 -2.30 -8.56
C ARG A 73 -7.63 -3.12 -8.37
N GLU A 74 -7.98 -3.95 -9.35
CA GLU A 74 -9.16 -4.80 -9.30
C GLU A 74 -9.10 -5.83 -8.15
N ARG A 75 -7.93 -6.39 -7.88
CA ARG A 75 -7.74 -7.28 -6.71
C ARG A 75 -7.95 -6.56 -5.39
N VAL A 76 -7.43 -5.33 -5.26
CA VAL A 76 -7.65 -4.50 -4.07
C VAL A 76 -9.14 -4.16 -3.95
N ARG A 77 -9.79 -3.72 -5.04
CA ARG A 77 -11.22 -3.45 -5.08
C ARG A 77 -12.04 -4.63 -4.50
N THR A 78 -11.79 -5.82 -5.04
CA THR A 78 -12.49 -7.03 -4.61
C THR A 78 -12.21 -7.36 -3.14
N PHE A 79 -10.95 -7.20 -2.69
CA PHE A 79 -10.55 -7.50 -1.32
C PHE A 79 -11.21 -6.59 -0.28
N ILE A 80 -11.34 -5.29 -0.58
CA ILE A 80 -11.98 -4.32 0.32
C ILE A 80 -13.51 -4.23 0.14
N GLY A 81 -14.07 -4.92 -0.87
CA GLY A 81 -15.52 -4.90 -1.15
C GLY A 81 -16.02 -3.60 -1.78
N ALA A 82 -15.14 -2.83 -2.44
CA ALA A 82 -15.56 -1.63 -3.16
C ALA A 82 -16.42 -1.99 -4.39
N GLU A 83 -17.40 -1.16 -4.71
CA GLU A 83 -18.33 -1.41 -5.82
C GLU A 83 -17.65 -1.15 -7.17
N HIS A 84 -16.91 -0.03 -7.27
CA HIS A 84 -16.24 0.40 -8.49
C HIS A 84 -14.73 0.46 -8.29
N ARG A 85 -13.94 0.18 -9.33
CA ARG A 85 -12.47 0.24 -9.26
C ARG A 85 -11.93 1.66 -9.12
N GLU A 86 -12.72 2.66 -9.53
CA GLU A 86 -12.42 4.08 -9.39
C GLU A 86 -12.39 4.53 -7.92
N GLU A 87 -13.01 3.76 -7.02
CA GLU A 87 -12.94 3.98 -5.57
C GLU A 87 -11.57 3.58 -4.97
N VAL A 88 -10.73 2.89 -5.74
CA VAL A 88 -9.38 2.49 -5.33
C VAL A 88 -8.36 3.44 -5.95
N VAL A 89 -7.74 4.26 -5.12
CA VAL A 89 -6.68 5.20 -5.52
C VAL A 89 -5.38 4.83 -4.82
N PHE A 90 -4.35 4.51 -5.60
CA PHE A 90 -3.01 4.26 -5.05
C PHE A 90 -2.27 5.57 -4.83
N THR A 91 -1.71 5.74 -3.65
CA THR A 91 -0.93 6.90 -3.24
C THR A 91 0.45 6.49 -2.75
N SER A 92 1.31 7.46 -2.45
CA SER A 92 2.65 7.21 -1.91
C SER A 92 2.68 6.83 -0.42
N GLY A 93 1.52 6.77 0.25
CA GLY A 93 1.40 6.39 1.65
C GLY A 93 0.22 7.05 2.35
N ALA A 94 0.01 6.71 3.64
CA ALA A 94 -1.14 7.17 4.42
C ALA A 94 -1.25 8.70 4.48
N THR A 95 -0.14 9.41 4.69
CA THR A 95 -0.14 10.88 4.70
C THR A 95 -0.68 11.46 3.39
N ALA A 96 -0.22 10.94 2.25
CA ALA A 96 -0.71 11.39 0.94
C ALA A 96 -2.20 11.06 0.74
N SER A 97 -2.66 9.90 1.22
CA SER A 97 -4.06 9.51 1.15
C SER A 97 -4.95 10.44 1.98
N ILE A 98 -4.55 10.74 3.21
CA ILE A 98 -5.31 11.61 4.12
C ILE A 98 -5.37 13.03 3.57
N ASN A 99 -4.24 13.57 3.09
CA ASN A 99 -4.23 14.87 2.42
C ASN A 99 -5.14 14.91 1.19
N LEU A 100 -5.12 13.86 0.37
CA LEU A 100 -6.01 13.78 -0.80
C LEU A 100 -7.48 13.85 -0.38
N VAL A 101 -7.86 13.11 0.66
CA VAL A 101 -9.23 13.15 1.20
C VAL A 101 -9.52 14.53 1.78
N ALA A 102 -8.63 15.10 2.59
CA ALA A 102 -8.81 16.41 3.20
C ALA A 102 -9.08 17.48 2.13
N TYR A 103 -8.27 17.55 1.08
CA TYR A 103 -8.47 18.52 -0.01
C TYR A 103 -9.74 18.26 -0.80
N ALA A 104 -9.94 17.04 -1.29
CA ALA A 104 -11.07 16.72 -2.17
C ALA A 104 -12.42 16.82 -1.45
N TRP A 105 -12.46 16.40 -0.17
CA TRP A 105 -13.68 16.43 0.62
C TRP A 105 -14.00 17.85 1.09
N SER A 106 -12.99 18.59 1.61
CA SER A 106 -13.21 19.94 2.12
C SER A 106 -13.67 20.88 1.02
N GLU A 107 -13.06 20.83 -0.15
CA GLU A 107 -13.43 21.69 -1.28
C GLU A 107 -14.90 21.48 -1.73
N LYS A 108 -15.40 20.24 -1.63
CA LYS A 108 -16.71 19.88 -2.15
C LYS A 108 -17.83 19.91 -1.11
N PHE A 109 -17.53 19.55 0.14
CA PHE A 109 -18.56 19.23 1.14
C PHE A 109 -18.47 20.06 2.42
N LEU A 110 -17.35 20.76 2.70
CA LEU A 110 -17.26 21.59 3.88
C LEU A 110 -17.66 23.05 3.58
N HIS A 111 -18.44 23.63 4.49
CA HIS A 111 -18.96 24.98 4.39
C HIS A 111 -18.60 25.75 5.65
N GLU A 112 -18.74 27.09 5.63
CA GLU A 112 -18.55 27.93 6.79
C GLU A 112 -19.49 27.51 7.93
N GLY A 113 -18.91 27.22 9.09
CA GLY A 113 -19.63 26.75 10.29
C GLY A 113 -19.57 25.23 10.51
N ASP A 114 -19.08 24.46 9.54
CA ASP A 114 -18.86 23.02 9.73
C ASP A 114 -17.69 22.76 10.71
N ASN A 115 -17.73 21.61 11.39
CA ASN A 115 -16.72 21.21 12.35
C ASN A 115 -16.09 19.87 11.94
N ILE A 116 -14.77 19.77 12.09
CA ILE A 116 -14.03 18.52 11.97
C ILE A 116 -13.67 18.04 13.38
N VAL A 117 -14.06 16.81 13.72
CA VAL A 117 -13.76 16.21 15.02
C VAL A 117 -12.55 15.30 14.87
N VAL A 118 -11.51 15.55 15.67
CA VAL A 118 -10.30 14.72 15.76
C VAL A 118 -10.07 14.28 17.19
N SER A 119 -9.47 13.10 17.39
CA SER A 119 -9.08 12.64 18.73
C SER A 119 -7.67 13.15 19.10
N GLU A 120 -7.37 13.21 20.40
CA GLU A 120 -6.00 13.55 20.84
C GLU A 120 -4.98 12.43 20.57
N MET A 121 -5.45 11.24 20.23
CA MET A 121 -4.59 10.06 19.98
C MET A 121 -4.14 9.92 18.53
N GLU A 122 -4.54 10.85 17.67
CA GLU A 122 -4.24 10.77 16.24
C GLU A 122 -2.75 10.95 15.95
N HIS A 123 -2.28 10.20 14.96
CA HIS A 123 -0.98 10.45 14.37
C HIS A 123 -0.98 11.79 13.63
N HIS A 124 0.13 12.53 13.68
CA HIS A 124 0.22 13.85 13.04
C HIS A 124 -0.08 13.87 11.55
N SER A 125 0.05 12.74 10.83
CA SER A 125 -0.42 12.62 9.44
C SER A 125 -1.93 12.79 9.26
N ASN A 126 -2.71 12.67 10.34
CA ASN A 126 -4.16 12.81 10.35
C ASN A 126 -4.65 14.10 11.05
N ILE A 127 -3.80 14.73 11.87
CA ILE A 127 -4.14 15.99 12.55
C ILE A 127 -3.75 17.20 11.70
N VAL A 128 -2.60 17.14 11.03
CA VAL A 128 -2.01 18.30 10.34
C VAL A 128 -2.78 18.69 9.07
N PRO A 129 -3.27 17.74 8.22
CA PRO A 129 -4.07 18.12 7.08
C PRO A 129 -5.39 18.78 7.43
#